data_df6b56afba97d789114bf341d3823b1e
#
_entry.id   df6b56afba97d789114bf341d3823b1e
#
_cell.length_a   1.000
_cell.length_b   1.000
_cell.length_c   1.000
_cell.angle_alpha   90.00
_cell.angle_beta   90.00
_cell.angle_gamma   90.00
#
_symmetry.space_group_name_H-M   'P 1'
#
loop_
_entity.id
_entity.type
_entity.pdbx_description
1 polymer ?
#
loop_
_entity_poly.entity_id
_entity_poly.type
_entity_poly.pdbx_seq_one_letter_code
_entity_poly.pdbx_strand_id
1 'polypeptide(L)'
;MEWAKDKRRISSMAIEIKQVKTGKDLKAFIYLPEKIHAGRGNWVPPIYMDEKKYFVPKKNKAFAYCDAILLLAFRGKNLVGRLMGIINNRFNEYRKVKIARFGYLDTQQDPEVVHALLQRVEGWGREKGMNRIIGPYGFSDQDPEGFMIQGFENRATIATYYNFEWMPGLVENEGYVKDIDYFVYRLTVPKEIPEFYKKIYERIQRRGGYILHEFKKRKELKPWIRPILSLMNECYTNTNIYGFAPLDEKEQDDLARRYLPVIDPRFVKAITKDGEAVAFIIGMPDMTEGIQKARGRLLPLGFIKVLRAAKKTKQLDLLLGAIKEKYRGLGLDVMMGAKMIQSAQAAGFKIIDTHHEMEANVKVRAEMERMGGVLYKKFRVYQKNL
;
A
#
# COMPACT_ATOMS: atom_id res chain seq x y z
N MET A 1 6.82 -38.72 20.31
CA MET A 1 5.96 -39.55 19.44
C MET A 1 4.49 -39.06 19.41
N GLU A 2 3.89 -38.69 20.51
CA GLU A 2 2.51 -38.20 20.64
C GLU A 2 2.27 -36.88 19.85
N TRP A 3 3.18 -35.92 19.93
CA TRP A 3 3.13 -34.63 19.21
C TRP A 3 3.15 -34.79 17.66
N ALA A 4 3.88 -35.78 17.14
CA ALA A 4 3.90 -36.07 15.70
C ALA A 4 2.63 -36.81 15.22
N LYS A 5 1.98 -37.58 16.11
CA LYS A 5 0.68 -38.23 15.83
C LYS A 5 -0.43 -37.19 15.82
N ASP A 6 -0.40 -36.20 16.73
CA ASP A 6 -1.39 -35.15 16.82
C ASP A 6 -1.32 -34.20 15.61
N LYS A 7 -0.10 -33.84 15.14
CA LYS A 7 0.08 -33.08 13.89
C LYS A 7 -0.47 -33.84 12.67
N ARG A 8 -0.19 -35.13 12.52
CA ARG A 8 -0.73 -35.94 11.42
C ARG A 8 -2.23 -36.05 11.46
N ARG A 9 -2.82 -36.22 12.65
CA ARG A 9 -4.28 -36.28 12.85
C ARG A 9 -4.94 -34.94 12.51
N ILE A 10 -4.34 -33.82 12.85
CA ILE A 10 -4.86 -32.49 12.52
C ILE A 10 -4.78 -32.24 11.01
N SER A 11 -3.68 -32.61 10.35
CA SER A 11 -3.52 -32.43 8.88
C SER A 11 -4.50 -33.25 8.05
N SER A 12 -5.05 -34.33 8.56
CA SER A 12 -6.05 -35.17 7.85
C SER A 12 -7.51 -34.70 8.04
N MET A 13 -7.76 -33.69 8.86
CA MET A 13 -9.11 -33.14 9.04
C MET A 13 -9.51 -32.26 7.86
N ALA A 14 -10.76 -32.36 7.43
CA ALA A 14 -11.33 -31.53 6.38
C ALA A 14 -11.23 -30.02 6.73
N ILE A 15 -11.05 -29.21 5.71
CA ILE A 15 -11.08 -27.73 5.84
C ILE A 15 -12.53 -27.26 5.86
N GLU A 16 -12.90 -26.51 6.88
CA GLU A 16 -14.17 -25.81 6.99
C GLU A 16 -13.98 -24.33 6.70
N ILE A 17 -14.71 -23.79 5.73
CA ILE A 17 -14.72 -22.34 5.44
C ILE A 17 -15.95 -21.72 6.10
N LYS A 18 -15.70 -20.76 6.99
CA LYS A 18 -16.72 -20.00 7.70
C LYS A 18 -16.72 -18.55 7.28
N GLN A 19 -17.89 -18.03 6.90
CA GLN A 19 -18.03 -16.58 6.70
C GLN A 19 -18.11 -15.87 8.07
N VAL A 20 -17.40 -14.73 8.17
CA VAL A 20 -17.44 -13.85 9.35
C VAL A 20 -18.83 -13.23 9.46
N LYS A 21 -19.54 -13.53 10.53
CA LYS A 21 -20.90 -13.00 10.81
C LYS A 21 -21.02 -12.34 12.17
N THR A 22 -20.15 -12.70 13.12
CA THR A 22 -20.21 -12.21 14.49
C THR A 22 -19.01 -11.35 14.85
N GLY A 23 -19.13 -10.54 15.90
CA GLY A 23 -17.98 -9.76 16.42
C GLY A 23 -16.81 -10.65 16.88
N LYS A 24 -17.11 -11.89 17.33
CA LYS A 24 -16.08 -12.89 17.69
C LYS A 24 -15.32 -13.36 16.44
N ASP A 25 -16.03 -13.65 15.35
CA ASP A 25 -15.42 -14.04 14.09
C ASP A 25 -14.58 -12.89 13.51
N LEU A 26 -15.11 -11.66 13.56
CA LEU A 26 -14.37 -10.47 13.10
C LEU A 26 -13.09 -10.26 13.90
N LYS A 27 -13.16 -10.42 15.23
CA LYS A 27 -11.95 -10.35 16.06
C LYS A 27 -10.95 -11.43 15.69
N ALA A 28 -11.41 -12.66 15.44
CA ALA A 28 -10.56 -13.75 14.98
C ALA A 28 -9.91 -13.44 13.63
N PHE A 29 -10.67 -12.89 12.68
CA PHE A 29 -10.17 -12.46 11.36
C PHE A 29 -9.07 -11.39 11.49
N ILE A 30 -9.31 -10.33 12.27
CA ILE A 30 -8.37 -9.21 12.43
C ILE A 30 -7.06 -9.65 13.07
N TYR A 31 -7.11 -10.53 14.07
CA TYR A 31 -5.92 -10.91 14.85
C TYR A 31 -5.22 -12.19 14.41
N LEU A 32 -5.73 -12.90 13.39
CA LEU A 32 -5.08 -14.11 12.89
C LEU A 32 -3.65 -13.86 12.40
N PRO A 33 -3.33 -12.78 11.67
CA PRO A 33 -1.96 -12.53 11.19
C PRO A 33 -0.92 -12.48 12.31
N GLU A 34 -1.29 -11.98 13.50
CA GLU A 34 -0.38 -11.95 14.66
C GLU A 34 0.09 -13.36 15.05
N LYS A 35 -0.78 -14.37 14.87
CA LYS A 35 -0.43 -15.77 15.12
C LYS A 35 0.35 -16.39 13.96
N ILE A 36 -0.10 -16.13 12.72
CA ILE A 36 0.52 -16.65 11.50
C ILE A 36 1.96 -16.14 11.36
N HIS A 37 2.20 -14.85 11.62
CA HIS A 37 3.51 -14.21 11.48
C HIS A 37 4.31 -14.17 12.78
N ALA A 38 3.91 -14.91 13.81
CA ALA A 38 4.62 -14.96 15.08
C ALA A 38 6.11 -15.32 14.87
N GLY A 39 7.01 -14.54 15.48
CA GLY A 39 8.47 -14.75 15.38
C GLY A 39 9.13 -14.19 14.10
N ARG A 40 8.38 -13.64 13.15
CA ARG A 40 8.98 -13.03 11.95
C ARG A 40 9.41 -11.58 12.21
N GLY A 41 10.74 -11.38 12.25
CA GLY A 41 11.36 -10.08 12.59
C GLY A 41 11.06 -8.96 11.59
N ASN A 42 10.77 -9.28 10.32
CA ASN A 42 10.52 -8.31 9.27
C ASN A 42 9.04 -8.00 9.07
N TRP A 43 8.14 -8.78 9.66
CA TRP A 43 6.71 -8.51 9.61
C TRP A 43 6.35 -7.33 10.50
N VAL A 44 5.55 -6.41 9.98
CA VAL A 44 4.99 -5.28 10.71
C VAL A 44 3.49 -5.49 10.85
N PRO A 45 2.96 -5.60 12.08
CA PRO A 45 1.53 -5.77 12.28
C PRO A 45 0.77 -4.54 11.79
N PRO A 46 -0.45 -4.71 11.29
CA PRO A 46 -1.30 -3.58 10.97
C PRO A 46 -1.64 -2.77 12.23
N ILE A 47 -2.08 -1.54 12.06
CA ILE A 47 -2.61 -0.73 13.16
C ILE A 47 -4.01 -1.26 13.48
N TYR A 48 -4.14 -2.08 14.52
CA TYR A 48 -5.39 -2.77 14.84
C TYR A 48 -6.60 -1.84 15.12
N MET A 49 -6.35 -0.60 15.49
CA MET A 49 -7.42 0.38 15.65
C MET A 49 -8.03 0.74 14.28
N ASP A 50 -7.22 0.78 13.23
CA ASP A 50 -7.68 1.06 11.87
C ASP A 50 -8.32 -0.19 11.26
N GLU A 51 -7.74 -1.39 11.45
CA GLU A 51 -8.35 -2.66 11.04
C GLU A 51 -9.78 -2.83 11.58
N LYS A 52 -10.00 -2.47 12.86
CA LYS A 52 -11.34 -2.50 13.48
C LYS A 52 -12.35 -1.54 12.86
N LYS A 53 -11.90 -0.56 12.12
CA LYS A 53 -12.78 0.33 11.34
C LYS A 53 -12.91 -0.17 9.91
N TYR A 54 -11.81 -0.61 9.33
CA TYR A 54 -11.70 -1.02 7.94
C TYR A 54 -12.66 -2.16 7.56
N PHE A 55 -12.76 -3.20 8.41
CA PHE A 55 -13.61 -4.35 8.15
C PHE A 55 -15.07 -4.21 8.64
N VAL A 56 -15.47 -3.05 9.13
CA VAL A 56 -16.84 -2.82 9.63
C VAL A 56 -17.62 -1.94 8.66
N PRO A 57 -18.72 -2.46 8.03
CA PRO A 57 -19.47 -1.72 7.02
C PRO A 57 -19.94 -0.34 7.48
N LYS A 58 -20.42 -0.21 8.71
CA LYS A 58 -20.88 1.07 9.28
C LYS A 58 -19.75 2.11 9.48
N LYS A 59 -18.48 1.71 9.41
CA LYS A 59 -17.31 2.55 9.70
C LYS A 59 -16.43 2.81 8.48
N ASN A 60 -16.53 1.97 7.45
CA ASN A 60 -15.75 2.10 6.22
C ASN A 60 -16.69 2.41 5.06
N LYS A 61 -16.53 3.59 4.48
CA LYS A 61 -17.35 4.09 3.37
C LYS A 61 -17.25 3.24 2.10
N ALA A 62 -16.15 2.49 1.93
CA ALA A 62 -15.98 1.61 0.78
C ALA A 62 -17.11 0.58 0.65
N PHE A 63 -17.73 0.17 1.75
CA PHE A 63 -18.89 -0.73 1.72
C PHE A 63 -20.17 -0.11 1.11
N ALA A 64 -20.19 1.21 0.89
CA ALA A 64 -21.32 1.85 0.18
C ALA A 64 -21.33 1.51 -1.32
N TYR A 65 -20.17 1.16 -1.88
CA TYR A 65 -20.01 0.84 -3.30
C TYR A 65 -19.25 -0.47 -3.55
N CYS A 66 -18.92 -1.21 -2.49
CA CYS A 66 -18.27 -2.51 -2.60
C CYS A 66 -19.10 -3.59 -1.90
N ASP A 67 -19.26 -4.73 -2.56
CA ASP A 67 -19.63 -5.98 -1.90
C ASP A 67 -18.38 -6.61 -1.30
N ALA A 68 -18.49 -7.24 -0.14
CA ALA A 68 -17.38 -7.95 0.46
C ALA A 68 -17.80 -9.19 1.25
N ILE A 69 -16.94 -10.20 1.23
CA ILE A 69 -17.06 -11.42 2.03
C ILE A 69 -15.77 -11.67 2.79
N LEU A 70 -15.86 -11.86 4.10
CA LEU A 70 -14.73 -12.20 4.96
C LEU A 70 -14.82 -13.67 5.34
N LEU A 71 -13.75 -14.42 5.12
CA LEU A 71 -13.70 -15.87 5.31
C LEU A 71 -12.63 -16.26 6.33
N LEU A 72 -12.95 -17.25 7.14
CA LEU A 72 -12.04 -17.94 8.05
C LEU A 72 -11.98 -19.40 7.66
N ALA A 73 -10.77 -19.98 7.60
CA ALA A 73 -10.55 -21.39 7.36
C ALA A 73 -10.17 -22.09 8.66
N PHE A 74 -10.87 -23.18 8.95
CA PHE A 74 -10.61 -24.02 10.10
C PHE A 74 -10.19 -25.43 9.66
N ARG A 75 -9.22 -25.99 10.37
CA ARG A 75 -8.89 -27.41 10.31
C ARG A 75 -9.23 -28.02 11.69
N GLY A 76 -10.38 -28.68 11.75
CA GLY A 76 -11.02 -29.03 13.01
C GLY A 76 -11.34 -27.77 13.85
N LYS A 77 -10.79 -27.68 15.05
CA LYS A 77 -11.00 -26.49 15.93
C LYS A 77 -9.96 -25.39 15.72
N ASN A 78 -8.94 -25.61 14.87
CA ASN A 78 -7.84 -24.68 14.70
C ASN A 78 -8.16 -23.70 13.56
N LEU A 79 -8.09 -22.41 13.87
CA LEU A 79 -8.15 -21.35 12.86
C LEU A 79 -6.79 -21.28 12.16
N VAL A 80 -6.76 -21.59 10.85
CA VAL A 80 -5.55 -21.78 10.04
C VAL A 80 -5.41 -20.81 8.88
N GLY A 81 -6.47 -20.06 8.53
CA GLY A 81 -6.41 -19.12 7.43
C GLY A 81 -7.52 -18.08 7.44
N ARG A 82 -7.32 -17.01 6.72
CA ARG A 82 -8.30 -15.98 6.41
C ARG A 82 -8.16 -15.50 4.97
N LEU A 83 -9.23 -15.00 4.39
CA LEU A 83 -9.27 -14.36 3.09
C LEU A 83 -10.44 -13.39 3.03
N MET A 84 -10.30 -12.28 2.31
CA MET A 84 -11.38 -11.36 1.99
C MET A 84 -11.62 -11.35 0.49
N GLY A 85 -12.87 -11.55 0.07
CA GLY A 85 -13.33 -11.28 -1.29
C GLY A 85 -13.96 -9.89 -1.36
N ILE A 86 -13.73 -9.16 -2.46
CA ILE A 86 -14.22 -7.79 -2.68
C ILE A 86 -14.70 -7.66 -4.12
N ILE A 87 -15.82 -6.98 -4.33
CA ILE A 87 -16.26 -6.49 -5.64
C ILE A 87 -16.44 -4.98 -5.49
N ASN A 88 -15.57 -4.21 -6.14
CA ASN A 88 -15.73 -2.75 -6.17
C ASN A 88 -16.61 -2.38 -7.37
N ASN A 89 -17.90 -2.20 -7.12
CA ASN A 89 -18.89 -1.93 -8.16
C ASN A 89 -18.61 -0.60 -8.87
N ARG A 90 -18.18 0.44 -8.13
CA ARG A 90 -17.80 1.74 -8.70
C ARG A 90 -16.62 1.62 -9.67
N PHE A 91 -15.59 0.87 -9.30
CA PHE A 91 -14.45 0.59 -10.18
C PHE A 91 -14.89 -0.20 -11.41
N ASN A 92 -15.68 -1.25 -11.22
CA ASN A 92 -16.15 -2.11 -12.30
C ASN A 92 -17.01 -1.33 -13.32
N GLU A 93 -17.89 -0.48 -12.83
CA GLU A 93 -18.71 0.40 -13.67
C GLU A 93 -17.84 1.43 -14.40
N TYR A 94 -16.97 2.13 -13.69
CA TYR A 94 -16.05 3.13 -14.25
C TYR A 94 -15.16 2.55 -15.34
N ARG A 95 -14.60 1.35 -15.13
CA ARG A 95 -13.71 0.66 -16.07
C ARG A 95 -14.44 -0.23 -17.08
N LYS A 96 -15.76 -0.40 -16.95
CA LYS A 96 -16.58 -1.32 -17.77
C LYS A 96 -16.05 -2.76 -17.75
N VAL A 97 -15.71 -3.26 -16.55
CA VAL A 97 -15.16 -4.60 -16.30
C VAL A 97 -16.02 -5.36 -15.28
N LYS A 98 -15.80 -6.66 -15.17
CA LYS A 98 -16.47 -7.55 -14.21
C LYS A 98 -15.44 -8.30 -13.37
N ILE A 99 -14.82 -7.58 -12.44
CA ILE A 99 -13.67 -8.05 -11.66
C ILE A 99 -14.05 -8.21 -10.19
N ALA A 100 -13.80 -9.41 -9.63
CA ALA A 100 -13.69 -9.63 -8.21
C ALA A 100 -12.23 -9.42 -7.76
N ARG A 101 -12.03 -9.16 -6.49
CA ARG A 101 -10.71 -9.05 -5.86
C ARG A 101 -10.62 -10.01 -4.70
N PHE A 102 -9.44 -10.54 -4.44
CA PHE A 102 -9.12 -11.16 -3.15
C PHE A 102 -8.02 -10.36 -2.45
N GLY A 103 -8.10 -10.29 -1.12
CA GLY A 103 -7.09 -9.63 -0.31
C GLY A 103 -7.03 -10.26 1.08
N TYR A 104 -6.07 -9.83 1.89
CA TYR A 104 -5.93 -10.29 3.28
C TYR A 104 -5.81 -11.82 3.40
N LEU A 105 -5.15 -12.46 2.43
CA LEU A 105 -4.85 -13.89 2.48
C LEU A 105 -3.67 -14.12 3.42
N ASP A 106 -3.98 -14.63 4.59
CA ASP A 106 -2.99 -15.11 5.57
C ASP A 106 -3.33 -16.54 5.95
N THR A 107 -2.40 -17.46 5.75
CA THR A 107 -2.56 -18.86 6.12
C THR A 107 -1.28 -19.44 6.70
N GLN A 108 -1.38 -20.60 7.33
CA GLN A 108 -0.23 -21.49 7.51
C GLN A 108 0.19 -22.05 6.14
N GLN A 109 1.39 -22.61 6.01
CA GLN A 109 1.83 -23.26 4.78
C GLN A 109 1.04 -24.55 4.54
N ASP A 110 -0.14 -24.40 3.94
CA ASP A 110 -1.11 -25.46 3.73
C ASP A 110 -1.84 -25.22 2.40
N PRO A 111 -1.47 -25.95 1.31
CA PRO A 111 -2.10 -25.79 0.01
C PRO A 111 -3.62 -26.02 0.01
N GLU A 112 -4.12 -26.96 0.82
CA GLU A 112 -5.56 -27.25 0.89
C GLU A 112 -6.33 -26.05 1.48
N VAL A 113 -5.74 -25.34 2.45
CA VAL A 113 -6.35 -24.13 3.03
C VAL A 113 -6.41 -23.01 2.00
N VAL A 114 -5.33 -22.81 1.24
CA VAL A 114 -5.28 -21.80 0.15
C VAL A 114 -6.31 -22.14 -0.90
N HIS A 115 -6.35 -23.41 -1.36
CA HIS A 115 -7.34 -23.90 -2.31
C HIS A 115 -8.77 -23.61 -1.85
N ALA A 116 -9.13 -24.06 -0.64
CA ALA A 116 -10.49 -23.91 -0.13
C ALA A 116 -10.93 -22.43 0.01
N LEU A 117 -10.03 -21.56 0.45
CA LEU A 117 -10.30 -20.13 0.56
C LEU A 117 -10.49 -19.46 -0.79
N LEU A 118 -9.59 -19.71 -1.75
CA LEU A 118 -9.67 -19.14 -3.10
C LEU A 118 -10.89 -19.64 -3.84
N GLN A 119 -11.17 -20.96 -3.84
CA GLN A 119 -12.36 -21.55 -4.45
C GLN A 119 -13.66 -20.93 -3.92
N ARG A 120 -13.72 -20.65 -2.60
CA ARG A 120 -14.92 -20.03 -2.02
C ARG A 120 -15.12 -18.58 -2.49
N VAL A 121 -14.03 -17.80 -2.62
CA VAL A 121 -14.11 -16.41 -3.15
C VAL A 121 -14.38 -16.43 -4.66
N GLU A 122 -13.76 -17.34 -5.42
CA GLU A 122 -14.03 -17.51 -6.86
C GLU A 122 -15.50 -17.86 -7.12
N GLY A 123 -16.05 -18.83 -6.36
CA GLY A 123 -17.47 -19.18 -6.44
C GLY A 123 -18.38 -18.01 -6.14
N TRP A 124 -18.08 -17.25 -5.07
CA TRP A 124 -18.81 -16.02 -4.75
C TRP A 124 -18.70 -14.96 -5.86
N GLY A 125 -17.53 -14.82 -6.47
CA GLY A 125 -17.32 -13.92 -7.61
C GLY A 125 -18.20 -14.30 -8.81
N ARG A 126 -18.27 -15.61 -9.16
CA ARG A 126 -19.14 -16.14 -10.23
C ARG A 126 -20.62 -15.92 -9.90
N GLU A 127 -21.04 -16.20 -8.66
CA GLU A 127 -22.41 -15.95 -8.18
C GLU A 127 -22.83 -14.48 -8.35
N LYS A 128 -21.87 -13.55 -8.24
CA LYS A 128 -22.04 -12.12 -8.44
C LYS A 128 -21.84 -11.64 -9.89
N GLY A 129 -21.67 -12.55 -10.84
CA GLY A 129 -21.51 -12.25 -12.27
C GLY A 129 -20.14 -11.69 -12.67
N MET A 130 -19.11 -11.90 -11.84
CA MET A 130 -17.74 -11.55 -12.20
C MET A 130 -17.15 -12.62 -13.10
N ASN A 131 -16.28 -12.21 -14.04
CA ASN A 131 -15.62 -13.09 -14.99
C ASN A 131 -14.10 -13.19 -14.78
N ARG A 132 -13.56 -12.37 -13.87
CA ARG A 132 -12.14 -12.34 -13.52
C ARG A 132 -11.98 -12.04 -12.04
N ILE A 133 -10.92 -12.57 -11.43
CA ILE A 133 -10.50 -12.25 -10.08
C ILE A 133 -9.04 -11.78 -10.10
N ILE A 134 -8.74 -10.75 -9.32
CA ILE A 134 -7.38 -10.22 -9.13
C ILE A 134 -7.03 -10.18 -7.65
N GLY A 135 -5.73 -10.24 -7.33
CA GLY A 135 -5.26 -10.07 -5.95
C GLY A 135 -3.81 -10.47 -5.70
N PRO A 136 -3.31 -10.23 -4.48
CA PRO A 136 -4.04 -9.58 -3.40
C PRO A 136 -4.26 -8.10 -3.66
N TYR A 137 -5.46 -7.61 -3.37
CA TYR A 137 -5.86 -6.23 -3.58
C TYR A 137 -6.99 -5.85 -2.60
N GLY A 138 -6.95 -4.64 -2.04
CA GLY A 138 -7.99 -4.14 -1.14
C GLY A 138 -9.18 -3.49 -1.85
N PHE A 139 -9.88 -2.62 -1.14
CA PHE A 139 -11.00 -1.85 -1.71
C PHE A 139 -10.52 -0.88 -2.79
N SER A 140 -9.33 -0.29 -2.63
CA SER A 140 -8.74 0.69 -3.53
C SER A 140 -7.22 0.55 -3.61
N ASP A 141 -6.59 1.34 -4.47
CA ASP A 141 -5.14 1.54 -4.60
C ASP A 141 -4.45 2.14 -3.34
N GLN A 142 -5.24 2.57 -2.35
CA GLN A 142 -4.71 3.06 -1.07
C GLN A 142 -4.50 1.94 -0.04
N ASP A 143 -4.97 0.75 -0.35
CA ASP A 143 -4.83 -0.44 0.48
C ASP A 143 -3.58 -1.22 0.07
N PRO A 144 -3.03 -2.09 0.94
CA PRO A 144 -1.95 -2.97 0.54
C PRO A 144 -2.31 -3.80 -0.70
N GLU A 145 -1.40 -3.84 -1.66
CA GLU A 145 -1.58 -4.53 -2.93
C GLU A 145 -0.35 -5.36 -3.31
N GLY A 146 -0.57 -6.48 -3.97
CA GLY A 146 0.46 -7.39 -4.44
C GLY A 146 1.13 -8.20 -3.34
N PHE A 147 1.37 -9.49 -3.59
CA PHE A 147 2.29 -10.27 -2.76
C PHE A 147 3.72 -9.86 -3.01
N MET A 148 4.50 -9.72 -1.95
CA MET A 148 5.94 -9.61 -2.06
C MET A 148 6.48 -10.89 -2.74
N ILE A 149 7.28 -10.71 -3.80
CA ILE A 149 7.95 -11.80 -4.55
C ILE A 149 9.47 -11.68 -4.50
N GLN A 150 10.00 -10.55 -4.00
CA GLN A 150 11.42 -10.31 -3.79
C GLN A 150 11.62 -9.33 -2.64
N GLY A 151 12.68 -9.51 -1.84
CA GLY A 151 13.10 -8.59 -0.78
C GLY A 151 12.63 -8.99 0.62
N PHE A 152 12.35 -10.25 0.85
CA PHE A 152 11.84 -10.80 2.13
C PHE A 152 12.77 -10.60 3.32
N GLU A 153 14.05 -10.37 3.08
CA GLU A 153 15.05 -10.04 4.10
C GLU A 153 14.88 -8.62 4.65
N ASN A 154 14.05 -7.79 4.01
CA ASN A 154 13.78 -6.41 4.43
C ASN A 154 12.49 -6.33 5.22
N ARG A 155 12.42 -5.36 6.15
CA ARG A 155 11.19 -5.06 6.88
C ARG A 155 10.11 -4.57 5.92
N ALA A 156 8.84 -4.93 6.20
CA ALA A 156 7.70 -4.35 5.52
C ALA A 156 7.70 -2.82 5.67
N THR A 157 7.39 -2.10 4.62
CA THR A 157 7.09 -0.66 4.66
C THR A 157 5.61 -0.44 5.00
N ILE A 158 5.24 0.77 5.38
CA ILE A 158 3.85 1.11 5.68
C ILE A 158 2.96 0.83 4.46
N ALA A 159 1.73 0.36 4.71
CA ALA A 159 0.74 0.06 3.67
C ALA A 159 1.20 -0.94 2.60
N THR A 160 2.16 -1.82 2.90
CA THR A 160 2.55 -2.92 2.00
C THR A 160 2.28 -4.27 2.62
N TYR A 161 2.03 -5.28 1.78
CA TYR A 161 1.97 -6.66 2.23
C TYR A 161 3.33 -7.16 2.70
N TYR A 162 3.31 -8.12 3.63
CA TYR A 162 4.45 -8.95 3.98
C TYR A 162 3.99 -10.39 4.17
N ASN A 163 3.99 -11.13 3.09
CA ASN A 163 3.61 -12.53 3.04
C ASN A 163 4.81 -13.46 3.28
N PHE A 164 4.56 -14.76 3.30
CA PHE A 164 5.62 -15.76 3.24
C PHE A 164 6.11 -15.97 1.81
N GLU A 165 7.36 -16.36 1.66
CA GLU A 165 8.01 -16.60 0.36
C GLU A 165 7.30 -17.70 -0.47
N TRP A 166 6.69 -18.67 0.19
CA TRP A 166 5.96 -19.76 -0.44
C TRP A 166 4.54 -19.37 -0.89
N MET A 167 3.98 -18.25 -0.42
CA MET A 167 2.60 -17.87 -0.71
C MET A 167 2.34 -17.62 -2.22
N PRO A 168 3.20 -16.90 -2.95
CA PRO A 168 3.05 -16.72 -4.39
C PRO A 168 2.92 -18.05 -5.14
N GLY A 169 3.80 -19.03 -4.85
CA GLY A 169 3.74 -20.34 -5.49
C GLY A 169 2.48 -21.12 -5.20
N LEU A 170 1.89 -20.99 -3.99
CA LEU A 170 0.60 -21.64 -3.69
C LEU A 170 -0.55 -21.01 -4.49
N VAL A 171 -0.52 -19.70 -4.70
CA VAL A 171 -1.53 -19.01 -5.51
C VAL A 171 -1.35 -19.34 -7.01
N GLU A 172 -0.10 -19.42 -7.48
CA GLU A 172 0.20 -19.84 -8.86
C GLU A 172 -0.27 -21.28 -9.12
N ASN A 173 -0.13 -22.19 -8.16
CA ASN A 173 -0.65 -23.57 -8.27
C ASN A 173 -2.18 -23.64 -8.37
N GLU A 174 -2.89 -22.59 -7.93
CA GLU A 174 -4.35 -22.47 -8.11
C GLU A 174 -4.74 -21.90 -9.50
N GLY A 175 -3.77 -21.74 -10.41
CA GLY A 175 -3.98 -21.26 -11.78
C GLY A 175 -4.00 -19.74 -11.91
N TYR A 176 -3.55 -19.01 -10.90
CA TYR A 176 -3.35 -17.58 -11.01
C TYR A 176 -2.06 -17.27 -11.76
N VAL A 177 -2.12 -16.25 -12.60
CA VAL A 177 -0.97 -15.75 -13.36
C VAL A 177 -0.71 -14.29 -13.00
N LYS A 178 0.48 -13.81 -13.33
CA LYS A 178 0.83 -12.39 -13.15
C LYS A 178 -0.19 -11.48 -13.85
N ASP A 179 -0.64 -10.43 -13.15
CA ASP A 179 -1.35 -9.30 -13.74
C ASP A 179 -0.43 -8.08 -13.84
N ILE A 180 0.09 -7.59 -12.71
CA ILE A 180 1.04 -6.46 -12.67
C ILE A 180 2.08 -6.64 -11.58
N ASP A 181 3.30 -6.15 -11.82
CA ASP A 181 4.35 -6.03 -10.82
C ASP A 181 4.52 -4.58 -10.35
N TYR A 182 4.85 -4.42 -9.07
CA TYR A 182 5.29 -3.16 -8.46
C TYR A 182 6.74 -3.30 -8.01
N PHE A 183 7.50 -2.25 -8.24
CA PHE A 183 8.92 -2.18 -7.92
C PHE A 183 9.15 -1.14 -6.85
N VAL A 184 10.01 -1.47 -5.88
CA VAL A 184 10.41 -0.54 -4.83
C VAL A 184 11.91 -0.33 -4.90
N TYR A 185 12.31 0.91 -5.08
CA TYR A 185 13.72 1.29 -5.10
C TYR A 185 14.15 1.88 -3.76
N ARG A 186 15.38 1.60 -3.41
CA ARG A 186 16.06 2.22 -2.29
C ARG A 186 17.15 3.13 -2.81
N LEU A 187 17.06 4.42 -2.50
CA LEU A 187 18.07 5.41 -2.86
C LEU A 187 18.86 5.80 -1.61
N THR A 188 20.18 5.89 -1.74
CA THR A 188 21.01 6.52 -0.72
C THR A 188 20.88 8.04 -0.87
N VAL A 189 20.59 8.73 0.23
CA VAL A 189 20.56 10.20 0.23
C VAL A 189 21.98 10.71 -0.08
N PRO A 190 22.20 11.37 -1.24
CA PRO A 190 23.55 11.82 -1.62
C PRO A 190 24.03 12.91 -0.69
N LYS A 191 25.36 13.04 -0.53
CA LYS A 191 25.95 14.14 0.26
C LYS A 191 25.72 15.49 -0.41
N GLU A 192 25.75 15.51 -1.74
CA GLU A 192 25.51 16.70 -2.56
C GLU A 192 24.46 16.40 -3.62
N ILE A 193 23.69 17.43 -3.98
CA ILE A 193 22.72 17.29 -5.08
C ILE A 193 23.49 17.06 -6.38
N PRO A 194 23.17 16.01 -7.16
CA PRO A 194 23.83 15.73 -8.42
C PRO A 194 23.82 16.94 -9.35
N GLU A 195 24.92 17.18 -10.06
CA GLU A 195 25.11 18.38 -10.89
C GLU A 195 24.04 18.52 -11.98
N PHE A 196 23.59 17.39 -12.55
CA PHE A 196 22.55 17.44 -13.56
C PHE A 196 21.19 17.93 -12.98
N TYR A 197 20.90 17.66 -11.69
CA TYR A 197 19.71 18.18 -11.00
C TYR A 197 19.80 19.70 -10.84
N LYS A 198 20.98 20.22 -10.47
CA LYS A 198 21.20 21.66 -10.36
C LYS A 198 20.96 22.35 -11.70
N LYS A 199 21.53 21.82 -12.79
CA LYS A 199 21.36 22.36 -14.15
C LYS A 199 19.91 22.36 -14.62
N ILE A 200 19.16 21.29 -14.36
CA ILE A 200 17.72 21.22 -14.70
C ILE A 200 16.94 22.23 -13.85
N TYR A 201 17.20 22.27 -12.56
CA TYR A 201 16.56 23.23 -11.64
C TYR A 201 16.76 24.68 -12.09
N GLU A 202 17.99 25.09 -12.41
CA GLU A 202 18.31 26.42 -12.93
C GLU A 202 17.62 26.71 -14.25
N ARG A 203 17.57 25.73 -15.16
CA ARG A 203 16.87 25.87 -16.45
C ARG A 203 15.38 26.16 -16.24
N ILE A 204 14.72 25.46 -15.30
CA ILE A 204 13.30 25.68 -14.99
C ILE A 204 13.10 27.07 -14.40
N GLN A 205 13.98 27.48 -13.47
CA GLN A 205 13.94 28.81 -12.88
C GLN A 205 14.07 29.93 -13.94
N ARG A 206 14.98 29.77 -14.92
CA ARG A 206 15.15 30.74 -16.01
C ARG A 206 13.93 30.80 -16.95
N ARG A 207 13.25 29.68 -17.16
CA ARG A 207 12.01 29.65 -17.98
C ARG A 207 10.86 30.41 -17.30
N GLY A 208 10.89 30.53 -15.99
CA GLY A 208 9.90 31.23 -15.17
C GLY A 208 8.52 30.55 -15.14
N GLY A 209 7.64 31.14 -14.37
CA GLY A 209 6.23 30.73 -14.27
C GLY A 209 5.96 29.52 -13.38
N TYR A 210 6.97 28.80 -12.89
CA TYR A 210 6.82 27.71 -11.94
C TYR A 210 7.27 28.15 -10.56
N ILE A 211 6.39 28.00 -9.55
CA ILE A 211 6.68 28.33 -8.17
C ILE A 211 6.67 27.05 -7.35
N LEU A 212 7.83 26.71 -6.75
CA LEU A 212 7.92 25.58 -5.84
C LEU A 212 7.60 26.04 -4.42
N HIS A 213 6.69 25.32 -3.78
CA HIS A 213 6.25 25.56 -2.40
C HIS A 213 6.83 24.50 -1.48
N GLU A 214 7.43 24.98 -0.38
CA GLU A 214 7.94 24.19 0.73
C GLU A 214 7.22 24.60 2.01
N PHE A 215 7.01 23.67 2.92
CA PHE A 215 6.20 23.88 4.11
C PHE A 215 7.02 23.61 5.37
N LYS A 216 6.82 24.44 6.39
CA LYS A 216 7.49 24.31 7.71
C LYS A 216 6.50 23.91 8.80
N LYS A 217 5.25 24.29 8.69
CA LYS A 217 4.21 24.08 9.70
C LYS A 217 2.99 23.40 9.08
N ARG A 218 2.37 22.48 9.81
CA ARG A 218 1.17 21.76 9.34
C ARG A 218 0.01 22.69 8.94
N LYS A 219 -0.12 23.85 9.61
CA LYS A 219 -1.16 24.83 9.25
C LYS A 219 -1.02 25.33 7.81
N GLU A 220 0.18 25.35 7.28
CA GLU A 220 0.47 25.80 5.91
C GLU A 220 0.00 24.78 4.86
N LEU A 221 -0.17 23.51 5.24
CA LEU A 221 -0.69 22.46 4.35
C LEU A 221 -2.21 22.54 4.16
N LYS A 222 -2.96 23.16 5.10
CA LYS A 222 -4.42 23.18 5.04
C LYS A 222 -5.00 23.69 3.71
N PRO A 223 -4.52 24.85 3.17
CA PRO A 223 -5.00 25.35 1.87
C PRO A 223 -4.65 24.45 0.70
N TRP A 224 -3.65 23.56 0.86
CA TRP A 224 -3.13 22.69 -0.21
C TRP A 224 -3.83 21.34 -0.27
N ILE A 225 -4.61 20.97 0.74
CA ILE A 225 -5.26 19.65 0.80
C ILE A 225 -6.12 19.42 -0.45
N ARG A 226 -7.06 20.32 -0.73
CA ARG A 226 -7.97 20.19 -1.88
C ARG A 226 -7.21 20.27 -3.22
N PRO A 227 -6.35 21.27 -3.48
CA PRO A 227 -5.56 21.32 -4.71
C PRO A 227 -4.72 20.07 -4.96
N ILE A 228 -4.06 19.51 -3.94
CA ILE A 228 -3.23 18.29 -4.07
C ILE A 228 -4.11 17.07 -4.36
N LEU A 229 -5.21 16.87 -3.63
CA LEU A 229 -6.06 15.70 -3.83
C LEU A 229 -6.83 15.76 -5.16
N SER A 230 -7.24 16.94 -5.60
CA SER A 230 -7.83 17.12 -6.93
C SER A 230 -6.81 16.84 -8.04
N LEU A 231 -5.56 17.32 -7.88
CA LEU A 231 -4.47 17.03 -8.80
C LEU A 231 -4.16 15.52 -8.84
N MET A 232 -4.15 14.86 -7.70
CA MET A 232 -4.00 13.41 -7.60
C MET A 232 -5.10 12.69 -8.38
N ASN A 233 -6.37 13.04 -8.13
CA ASN A 233 -7.51 12.47 -8.85
C ASN A 233 -7.35 12.62 -10.37
N GLU A 234 -7.06 13.83 -10.84
CA GLU A 234 -6.85 14.11 -12.27
C GLU A 234 -5.73 13.26 -12.86
N CYS A 235 -4.56 13.28 -12.21
CA CYS A 235 -3.38 12.57 -12.71
C CYS A 235 -3.55 11.05 -12.70
N TYR A 236 -4.13 10.49 -11.63
CA TYR A 236 -4.29 9.04 -11.49
C TYR A 236 -5.36 8.49 -12.42
N THR A 237 -6.41 9.28 -12.69
CA THR A 237 -7.40 8.95 -13.72
C THR A 237 -6.76 8.90 -15.11
N ASN A 238 -6.02 9.94 -15.48
CA ASN A 238 -5.44 10.08 -16.82
C ASN A 238 -4.29 9.08 -17.08
N THR A 239 -3.56 8.67 -16.05
CA THR A 239 -2.46 7.69 -16.19
C THR A 239 -2.90 6.25 -16.02
N ASN A 240 -4.18 6.01 -15.84
CA ASN A 240 -4.72 4.68 -15.69
C ASN A 240 -4.02 3.87 -14.55
N ILE A 241 -3.81 4.52 -13.39
CA ILE A 241 -3.24 3.83 -12.23
C ILE A 241 -4.06 2.57 -11.95
N TYR A 242 -3.35 1.46 -11.76
CA TYR A 242 -3.96 0.16 -11.55
C TYR A 242 -4.89 0.18 -10.33
N GLY A 243 -6.10 -0.30 -10.50
CA GLY A 243 -7.10 -0.37 -9.41
C GLY A 243 -7.69 0.96 -8.95
N PHE A 244 -7.19 2.10 -9.43
CA PHE A 244 -7.67 3.42 -9.05
C PHE A 244 -9.07 3.72 -9.59
N ALA A 245 -9.92 4.28 -8.72
CA ALA A 245 -11.16 4.94 -9.08
C ALA A 245 -11.18 6.34 -8.45
N PRO A 246 -11.66 7.38 -9.16
CA PRO A 246 -11.66 8.74 -8.64
C PRO A 246 -12.36 8.87 -7.29
N LEU A 247 -11.74 9.62 -6.38
CA LEU A 247 -12.27 9.89 -5.04
C LEU A 247 -13.29 11.04 -5.11
N ASP A 248 -14.42 10.87 -4.46
CA ASP A 248 -15.33 11.98 -4.21
C ASP A 248 -14.77 12.95 -3.15
N GLU A 249 -15.43 14.13 -2.99
CA GLU A 249 -14.96 15.14 -2.05
C GLU A 249 -14.91 14.66 -0.60
N LYS A 250 -15.88 13.82 -0.20
CA LYS A 250 -15.94 13.28 1.17
C LYS A 250 -14.80 12.27 1.42
N GLU A 251 -14.47 11.47 0.41
CA GLU A 251 -13.34 10.54 0.46
C GLU A 251 -11.99 11.29 0.50
N GLN A 252 -11.86 12.38 -0.27
CA GLN A 252 -10.70 13.27 -0.19
C GLN A 252 -10.55 13.88 1.21
N ASP A 253 -11.64 14.32 1.83
CA ASP A 253 -11.62 14.84 3.20
C ASP A 253 -11.25 13.77 4.23
N ASP A 254 -11.72 12.54 4.04
CA ASP A 254 -11.38 11.42 4.92
C ASP A 254 -9.90 11.06 4.79
N LEU A 255 -9.37 11.03 3.57
CA LEU A 255 -7.96 10.82 3.29
C LEU A 255 -7.11 11.90 3.97
N ALA A 256 -7.49 13.17 3.80
CA ALA A 256 -6.81 14.28 4.44
C ALA A 256 -6.84 14.17 5.98
N ARG A 257 -7.98 13.85 6.57
CA ARG A 257 -8.12 13.69 8.03
C ARG A 257 -7.27 12.55 8.58
N ARG A 258 -7.08 11.49 7.79
CA ARG A 258 -6.26 10.34 8.18
C ARG A 258 -4.77 10.68 8.18
N TYR A 259 -4.29 11.33 7.13
CA TYR A 259 -2.85 11.51 6.91
C TYR A 259 -2.29 12.84 7.41
N LEU A 260 -3.07 13.94 7.39
CA LEU A 260 -2.58 15.26 7.84
C LEU A 260 -1.98 15.27 9.25
N PRO A 261 -2.51 14.53 10.25
CA PRO A 261 -1.91 14.49 11.59
C PRO A 261 -0.53 13.84 11.65
N VAL A 262 -0.18 12.98 10.70
CA VAL A 262 1.08 12.22 10.68
C VAL A 262 2.07 12.73 9.64
N ILE A 263 1.62 13.50 8.64
CA ILE A 263 2.49 14.12 7.64
C ILE A 263 3.41 15.14 8.30
N ASP A 264 4.69 15.04 7.98
CA ASP A 264 5.67 16.10 8.31
C ASP A 264 5.74 17.08 7.13
N PRO A 265 5.39 18.36 7.32
CA PRO A 265 5.31 19.33 6.25
C PRO A 265 6.63 19.54 5.49
N ARG A 266 7.77 19.29 6.13
CA ARG A 266 9.09 19.39 5.49
C ARG A 266 9.25 18.47 4.30
N PHE A 267 8.49 17.37 4.24
CA PHE A 267 8.53 16.36 3.18
C PHE A 267 7.32 16.42 2.26
N VAL A 268 6.70 17.59 2.16
CA VAL A 268 5.71 17.92 1.14
C VAL A 268 6.29 18.97 0.24
N LYS A 269 6.27 18.75 -1.07
CA LYS A 269 6.63 19.73 -2.09
C LYS A 269 5.47 19.83 -3.07
N ALA A 270 5.14 21.06 -3.46
CA ALA A 270 4.15 21.32 -4.48
C ALA A 270 4.66 22.37 -5.46
N ILE A 271 4.24 22.29 -6.70
CA ILE A 271 4.57 23.29 -7.72
C ILE A 271 3.27 23.87 -8.26
N THR A 272 3.23 25.20 -8.34
CA THR A 272 2.17 25.91 -9.07
C THR A 272 2.69 26.52 -10.35
N LYS A 273 1.80 26.67 -11.31
CA LYS A 273 1.95 27.50 -12.51
C LYS A 273 0.66 28.29 -12.70
N ASP A 274 0.79 29.59 -12.90
CA ASP A 274 -0.35 30.50 -13.09
C ASP A 274 -1.44 30.36 -11.98
N GLY A 275 -0.98 30.15 -10.72
CA GLY A 275 -1.83 29.94 -9.54
C GLY A 275 -2.41 28.54 -9.37
N GLU A 276 -2.26 27.65 -10.32
CA GLU A 276 -2.79 26.27 -10.29
C GLU A 276 -1.72 25.28 -9.79
N ALA A 277 -2.10 24.32 -8.93
CA ALA A 277 -1.23 23.21 -8.55
C ALA A 277 -1.03 22.26 -9.75
N VAL A 278 0.23 22.07 -10.16
CA VAL A 278 0.59 21.27 -11.36
C VAL A 278 1.44 20.05 -11.04
N ALA A 279 2.08 20.03 -9.88
CA ALA A 279 2.86 18.88 -9.42
C ALA A 279 2.92 18.86 -7.89
N PHE A 280 3.07 17.67 -7.31
CA PHE A 280 3.36 17.49 -5.90
C PHE A 280 4.11 16.18 -5.65
N ILE A 281 4.78 16.10 -4.49
CA ILE A 281 5.36 14.90 -3.91
C ILE A 281 5.23 14.95 -2.39
N ILE A 282 4.88 13.82 -1.79
CA ILE A 282 4.71 13.67 -0.34
C ILE A 282 5.56 12.50 0.14
N GLY A 283 6.44 12.79 1.10
CA GLY A 283 7.19 11.78 1.84
C GLY A 283 6.81 11.76 3.32
N MET A 284 7.16 10.66 3.99
CA MET A 284 6.92 10.47 5.41
C MET A 284 8.10 9.72 6.04
N PRO A 285 8.56 10.11 7.24
CA PRO A 285 9.54 9.31 7.98
C PRO A 285 9.03 7.88 8.21
N ASP A 286 9.86 6.86 7.96
CA ASP A 286 9.48 5.48 8.26
C ASP A 286 9.11 5.31 9.74
N MET A 287 7.92 4.79 9.99
CA MET A 287 7.37 4.56 11.33
C MET A 287 7.25 3.08 11.68
N THR A 288 7.60 2.19 10.76
CA THR A 288 7.30 0.76 10.85
C THR A 288 7.96 0.08 12.05
N GLU A 289 9.18 0.49 12.44
CA GLU A 289 9.81 0.00 13.67
C GLU A 289 8.99 0.33 14.93
N GLY A 290 8.41 1.52 14.97
CA GLY A 290 7.55 1.95 16.08
C GLY A 290 6.25 1.16 16.13
N ILE A 291 5.63 0.92 14.99
CA ILE A 291 4.41 0.11 14.86
C ILE A 291 4.70 -1.33 15.29
N GLN A 292 5.83 -1.90 14.88
CA GLN A 292 6.28 -3.24 15.26
C GLN A 292 6.52 -3.34 16.77
N LYS A 293 7.24 -2.39 17.38
CA LYS A 293 7.46 -2.32 18.83
C LYS A 293 6.16 -2.10 19.62
N ALA A 294 5.18 -1.44 19.03
CA ALA A 294 3.85 -1.28 19.60
C ALA A 294 2.94 -2.50 19.36
N ARG A 295 3.40 -3.50 18.58
CA ARG A 295 2.62 -4.68 18.13
C ARG A 295 1.29 -4.26 17.49
N GLY A 296 1.30 -3.19 16.68
CA GLY A 296 0.11 -2.63 16.05
C GLY A 296 -0.91 -1.96 17.00
N ARG A 297 -0.59 -1.84 18.29
CA ARG A 297 -1.49 -1.27 19.32
C ARG A 297 -1.02 0.13 19.70
N LEU A 298 -1.69 1.16 19.17
CA LEU A 298 -1.29 2.55 19.44
C LEU A 298 -1.67 3.04 20.85
N LEU A 299 -2.77 2.55 21.40
CA LEU A 299 -3.24 2.94 22.73
C LEU A 299 -2.91 1.87 23.77
N PRO A 300 -2.65 2.25 25.06
CA PRO A 300 -2.53 3.64 25.52
C PRO A 300 -1.19 4.31 25.20
N LEU A 301 -0.08 3.59 25.08
CA LEU A 301 1.27 4.16 24.98
C LEU A 301 2.00 3.82 23.66
N GLY A 302 1.40 3.00 22.79
CA GLY A 302 2.04 2.56 21.55
C GLY A 302 2.36 3.71 20.60
N PHE A 303 1.52 4.75 20.57
CA PHE A 303 1.75 5.94 19.75
C PHE A 303 3.09 6.64 20.07
N ILE A 304 3.55 6.60 21.33
CA ILE A 304 4.84 7.16 21.74
C ILE A 304 5.99 6.41 21.06
N LYS A 305 5.87 5.07 20.95
CA LYS A 305 6.87 4.23 20.25
C LYS A 305 6.94 4.61 18.76
N VAL A 306 5.79 4.83 18.13
CA VAL A 306 5.70 5.25 16.72
C VAL A 306 6.31 6.63 16.51
N LEU A 307 5.96 7.61 17.33
CA LEU A 307 6.53 8.96 17.23
C LEU A 307 8.05 8.98 17.49
N ARG A 308 8.53 8.17 18.43
CA ARG A 308 9.98 8.03 18.67
C ARG A 308 10.69 7.39 17.49
N ALA A 309 10.08 6.37 16.87
CA ALA A 309 10.63 5.75 15.66
C ALA A 309 10.71 6.76 14.52
N ALA A 310 9.63 7.49 14.23
CA ALA A 310 9.59 8.53 13.21
C ALA A 310 10.67 9.63 13.39
N LYS A 311 11.02 9.96 14.66
CA LYS A 311 12.10 10.91 14.97
C LYS A 311 13.52 10.34 14.83
N LYS A 312 13.67 9.01 14.96
CA LYS A 312 14.98 8.33 14.98
C LYS A 312 15.33 7.66 13.66
N THR A 313 14.32 7.37 12.85
CA THR A 313 14.53 6.69 11.57
C THR A 313 15.53 7.41 10.68
N LYS A 314 16.24 6.66 9.88
CA LYS A 314 17.13 7.16 8.83
C LYS A 314 16.54 6.98 7.43
N GLN A 315 15.27 6.58 7.35
CA GLN A 315 14.56 6.32 6.11
C GLN A 315 13.38 7.27 5.94
N LEU A 316 13.25 7.85 4.75
CA LEU A 316 12.12 8.62 4.26
C LEU A 316 11.39 7.79 3.22
N ASP A 317 10.10 7.53 3.42
CA ASP A 317 9.26 6.83 2.45
C ASP A 317 8.55 7.86 1.57
N LEU A 318 8.65 7.73 0.24
CA LEU A 318 7.89 8.54 -0.71
C LEU A 318 6.54 7.85 -0.93
N LEU A 319 5.45 8.49 -0.54
CA LEU A 319 4.13 7.85 -0.55
C LEU A 319 3.31 8.18 -1.77
N LEU A 320 3.30 9.44 -2.19
CA LEU A 320 2.44 9.95 -3.25
C LEU A 320 3.18 11.02 -4.04
N GLY A 321 2.97 11.02 -5.35
CA GLY A 321 3.48 12.08 -6.22
C GLY A 321 2.73 12.09 -7.55
N ALA A 322 2.53 13.28 -8.10
CA ALA A 322 1.94 13.43 -9.42
C ALA A 322 2.40 14.70 -10.11
N ILE A 323 2.39 14.65 -11.44
CA ILE A 323 2.62 15.81 -12.33
C ILE A 323 1.54 15.78 -13.40
N LYS A 324 0.83 16.89 -13.59
CA LYS A 324 -0.15 17.03 -14.68
C LYS A 324 0.50 16.68 -16.02
N GLU A 325 -0.22 15.95 -16.85
CA GLU A 325 0.30 15.36 -18.09
C GLU A 325 1.01 16.38 -18.99
N LYS A 326 0.41 17.54 -19.19
CA LYS A 326 0.97 18.63 -20.02
C LYS A 326 2.30 19.20 -19.50
N TYR A 327 2.68 18.91 -18.26
CA TYR A 327 3.92 19.37 -17.61
C TYR A 327 4.94 18.27 -17.38
N ARG A 328 4.65 17.01 -17.78
CA ARG A 328 5.60 15.91 -17.68
C ARG A 328 6.77 16.10 -18.64
N GLY A 329 7.95 15.64 -18.22
CA GLY A 329 9.18 15.78 -19.01
C GLY A 329 9.77 17.19 -19.05
N LEU A 330 9.19 18.15 -18.29
CA LEU A 330 9.72 19.51 -18.20
C LEU A 330 10.72 19.67 -17.03
N GLY A 331 10.96 18.60 -16.24
CA GLY A 331 11.90 18.56 -15.12
C GLY A 331 11.29 18.93 -13.76
N LEU A 332 9.96 19.02 -13.64
CA LEU A 332 9.30 19.34 -12.37
C LEU A 332 9.54 18.24 -11.32
N ASP A 333 9.68 16.97 -11.74
CA ASP A 333 10.13 15.83 -10.95
C ASP A 333 11.51 16.10 -10.33
N VAL A 334 12.46 16.53 -11.16
CA VAL A 334 13.81 16.89 -10.72
C VAL A 334 13.80 18.06 -9.74
N MET A 335 12.96 19.08 -10.00
CA MET A 335 12.83 20.25 -9.13
C MET A 335 12.30 19.85 -7.75
N MET A 336 11.27 19.02 -7.67
CA MET A 336 10.74 18.51 -6.40
C MET A 336 11.71 17.55 -5.72
N GLY A 337 12.32 16.63 -6.51
CA GLY A 337 13.29 15.65 -6.03
C GLY A 337 14.51 16.29 -5.39
N ALA A 338 15.10 17.33 -6.02
CA ALA A 338 16.22 18.09 -5.45
C ALA A 338 15.86 18.67 -4.08
N LYS A 339 14.68 19.28 -3.96
CA LYS A 339 14.21 19.85 -2.69
C LYS A 339 13.83 18.80 -1.66
N MET A 340 13.34 17.64 -2.08
CA MET A 340 13.10 16.50 -1.19
C MET A 340 14.41 15.96 -0.64
N ILE A 341 15.44 15.80 -1.47
CA ILE A 341 16.78 15.38 -1.06
C ILE A 341 17.37 16.38 -0.06
N GLN A 342 17.27 17.71 -0.33
CA GLN A 342 17.74 18.73 0.62
C GLN A 342 17.03 18.63 1.97
N SER A 343 15.72 18.42 1.97
CA SER A 343 14.94 18.22 3.21
C SER A 343 15.34 16.94 3.94
N ALA A 344 15.61 15.86 3.20
CA ALA A 344 16.08 14.60 3.74
C ALA A 344 17.47 14.72 4.37
N GLN A 345 18.41 15.42 3.70
CA GLN A 345 19.74 15.72 4.21
C GLN A 345 19.67 16.53 5.52
N ALA A 346 18.90 17.61 5.53
CA ALA A 346 18.71 18.48 6.69
C ALA A 346 18.10 17.74 7.89
N ALA A 347 17.24 16.74 7.64
CA ALA A 347 16.66 15.89 8.68
C ALA A 347 17.56 14.71 9.09
N GLY A 348 18.70 14.51 8.41
CA GLY A 348 19.67 13.45 8.70
C GLY A 348 19.24 12.08 8.23
N PHE A 349 18.32 11.97 7.26
CA PHE A 349 18.00 10.71 6.58
C PHE A 349 19.19 10.21 5.76
N LYS A 350 19.28 8.90 5.60
CA LYS A 350 20.32 8.22 4.83
C LYS A 350 19.73 7.48 3.62
N ILE A 351 18.46 7.16 3.69
CA ILE A 351 17.75 6.31 2.72
C ILE A 351 16.43 7.00 2.34
N ILE A 352 16.09 6.92 1.06
CA ILE A 352 14.76 7.19 0.53
C ILE A 352 14.23 5.87 -0.03
N ASP A 353 13.03 5.47 0.41
CA ASP A 353 12.25 4.38 -0.13
C ASP A 353 11.21 4.94 -1.10
N THR A 354 11.12 4.41 -2.31
CA THR A 354 10.20 4.97 -3.32
C THR A 354 8.76 4.49 -3.16
N HIS A 355 8.53 3.52 -2.26
CA HIS A 355 7.27 2.81 -2.21
C HIS A 355 6.95 2.11 -3.54
N HIS A 356 5.69 1.75 -3.80
CA HIS A 356 5.27 1.00 -4.99
C HIS A 356 5.33 1.84 -6.27
N GLU A 357 6.16 1.44 -7.23
CA GLU A 357 6.20 1.98 -8.58
C GLU A 357 5.71 0.91 -9.56
N MET A 358 4.65 1.22 -10.33
CA MET A 358 4.13 0.29 -11.33
C MET A 358 5.21 -0.07 -12.36
N GLU A 359 5.30 -1.34 -12.74
CA GLU A 359 6.25 -1.79 -13.78
C GLU A 359 6.10 -1.01 -15.11
N ALA A 360 4.88 -0.60 -15.44
CA ALA A 360 4.58 0.19 -16.63
C ALA A 360 5.10 1.64 -16.56
N ASN A 361 5.44 2.13 -15.35
CA ASN A 361 5.94 3.49 -15.17
C ASN A 361 7.44 3.60 -15.48
N VAL A 362 7.83 3.23 -16.69
CA VAL A 362 9.23 3.12 -17.13
C VAL A 362 10.01 4.41 -16.93
N LYS A 363 9.38 5.59 -17.11
CA LYS A 363 10.06 6.90 -16.97
C LYS A 363 10.47 7.17 -15.52
N VAL A 364 9.58 6.93 -14.57
CA VAL A 364 9.88 7.13 -13.15
C VAL A 364 10.92 6.11 -12.70
N ARG A 365 10.81 4.85 -13.10
CA ARG A 365 11.79 3.81 -12.78
C ARG A 365 13.18 4.17 -13.29
N ALA A 366 13.29 4.59 -14.58
CA ALA A 366 14.57 5.03 -15.15
C ALA A 366 15.17 6.23 -14.40
N GLU A 367 14.33 7.13 -13.88
CA GLU A 367 14.80 8.23 -13.03
C GLU A 367 15.36 7.74 -11.70
N MET A 368 14.66 6.79 -11.03
CA MET A 368 15.16 6.18 -9.79
C MET A 368 16.50 5.47 -10.00
N GLU A 369 16.64 4.73 -11.08
CA GLU A 369 17.87 4.04 -11.45
C GLU A 369 19.00 5.03 -11.75
N ARG A 370 18.72 6.13 -12.47
CA ARG A 370 19.69 7.22 -12.75
C ARG A 370 20.18 7.89 -11.46
N MET A 371 19.34 7.95 -10.44
CA MET A 371 19.71 8.46 -9.13
C MET A 371 20.53 7.46 -8.29
N GLY A 372 20.87 6.30 -8.83
CA GLY A 372 21.55 5.22 -8.11
C GLY A 372 20.62 4.41 -7.21
N GLY A 373 19.34 4.42 -7.51
CA GLY A 373 18.34 3.60 -6.84
C GLY A 373 18.55 2.13 -7.11
N VAL A 374 18.55 1.34 -6.05
CA VAL A 374 18.66 -0.13 -6.12
C VAL A 374 17.27 -0.71 -5.95
N LEU A 375 16.82 -1.50 -6.93
CA LEU A 375 15.60 -2.28 -6.83
C LEU A 375 15.79 -3.33 -5.74
N TYR A 376 15.01 -3.26 -4.66
CA TYR A 376 15.21 -4.13 -3.49
C TYR A 376 13.97 -4.89 -3.05
N LYS A 377 12.76 -4.47 -3.46
CA LYS A 377 11.55 -5.24 -3.26
C LYS A 377 10.73 -5.28 -4.56
N LYS A 378 10.03 -6.39 -4.77
CA LYS A 378 9.00 -6.51 -5.82
C LYS A 378 7.73 -7.09 -5.23
N PHE A 379 6.61 -6.61 -5.73
CA PHE A 379 5.29 -7.11 -5.39
C PHE A 379 4.54 -7.46 -6.66
N ARG A 380 3.65 -8.46 -6.59
CA ARG A 380 2.88 -8.95 -7.71
C ARG A 380 1.41 -9.07 -7.37
N VAL A 381 0.58 -8.46 -8.17
CA VAL A 381 -0.85 -8.76 -8.22
C VAL A 381 -1.06 -9.87 -9.25
N TYR A 382 -1.85 -10.83 -8.90
CA TYR A 382 -2.21 -11.98 -9.71
C TYR A 382 -3.61 -11.84 -10.26
N GLN A 383 -3.91 -12.57 -11.35
CA GLN A 383 -5.23 -12.66 -11.94
C GLN A 383 -5.57 -14.09 -12.34
N LYS A 384 -6.88 -14.37 -12.43
CA LYS A 384 -7.43 -15.63 -12.94
C LYS A 384 -8.80 -15.36 -13.56
N ASN A 385 -9.11 -15.99 -14.69
CA ASN A 385 -10.47 -16.00 -15.23
C ASN A 385 -11.37 -16.89 -14.36
N LEU A 386 -12.59 -16.44 -14.13
CA LEU A 386 -13.59 -17.13 -13.32
C LEU A 386 -14.52 -18.02 -14.15
#